data_d71b0572c0beafa5151cf67b8215efe7
#
_entry.id   d71b0572c0beafa5151cf67b8215efe7
#
_cell.length_a   1.000
_cell.length_b   1.000
_cell.length_c   1.000
_cell.angle_alpha   90.00
_cell.angle_beta   90.00
_cell.angle_gamma   90.00
#
_symmetry.space_group_name_H-M   'P 1'
#
loop_
_entity.id
_entity.type
_entity.pdbx_description
1 polymer ?
#
loop_
_entity_poly.entity_id
_entity_poly.type
_entity_poly.pdbx_seq_one_letter_code
_entity_poly.pdbx_strand_id
1 'polypeptide(L)'
;MTSLHLFRVTAVFVPNLKGVFMKKSRLIQLSLVMSALASGTTLADEHTQSKIDSLESRLNALQKQVDGNNLDSVSKLHIAGYSNVDFIAGSDIQEDGFTAVKFAPIFHFQFSDRVLFEGELEFEASENGETDVALEYATIDLVLNDYMVLVAGQFLSPIGQFRQNAHPGWINKLPTAPVGFGHGGAAPLSDLGLQLRGGIPLSGSMRANYATYVSNGPTLLVDGHGGEVELEMETEATTSNTDGNMVYGGRFGFLPIPAIEVGVSGAIGKIGVAEGHDVSELAPGEPDRDYTVIGADAIYNWSTLQLRGEIIQQSVDSESGSAIADGAAAGDLDFTTWYVQAAYRLPETKWEGVVRYGDLDTPNADANRSQWSAGINYLFANNVIVKAAYTVDNFDASGIDEDNRVNMQLAYGF
;
A
#
# COMPACT_ATOMS: atom_id res chain seq x y z
N MET A 1 12.30 -5.06 -27.04
CA MET A 1 12.77 -4.49 -25.77
C MET A 1 11.85 -3.34 -25.43
N THR A 2 10.73 -3.63 -24.81
CA THR A 2 9.71 -2.64 -24.43
C THR A 2 9.76 -2.51 -22.91
N SER A 3 10.19 -1.34 -22.46
CA SER A 3 10.26 -0.95 -21.07
C SER A 3 8.84 -1.02 -20.48
N LEU A 4 8.60 -1.97 -19.58
CA LEU A 4 7.41 -1.97 -18.73
C LEU A 4 7.56 -0.84 -17.72
N HIS A 5 6.92 0.30 -17.97
CA HIS A 5 6.61 1.23 -16.92
C HIS A 5 5.45 0.63 -16.09
N LEU A 6 5.78 -0.05 -15.01
CA LEU A 6 4.81 -0.30 -13.95
C LEU A 6 4.33 1.06 -13.45
N PHE A 7 3.05 1.34 -13.64
CA PHE A 7 2.37 2.37 -12.87
C PHE A 7 2.39 1.92 -11.42
N ARG A 8 3.25 2.53 -10.61
CA ARG A 8 3.17 2.47 -9.16
C ARG A 8 2.00 3.33 -8.75
N VAL A 9 0.92 2.72 -8.30
CA VAL A 9 -0.13 3.40 -7.56
C VAL A 9 0.45 3.64 -6.17
N THR A 10 0.51 4.89 -5.78
CA THR A 10 0.69 5.40 -4.44
C THR A 10 1.84 4.94 -3.57
N ALA A 11 3.00 4.87 -3.80
CA ALA A 11 3.88 5.78 -3.14
C ALA A 11 4.07 6.86 -4.17
N VAL A 12 3.45 7.97 -4.02
CA VAL A 12 3.83 9.12 -4.80
C VAL A 12 5.27 9.43 -4.43
N PHE A 13 6.09 8.58 -4.93
CA PHE A 13 7.34 9.04 -5.43
C PHE A 13 6.91 10.09 -6.44
N VAL A 14 6.99 11.35 -6.12
CA VAL A 14 7.08 12.41 -7.10
C VAL A 14 8.48 12.27 -7.70
N PRO A 15 8.68 11.29 -8.64
CA PRO A 15 9.93 11.28 -9.36
C PRO A 15 9.67 12.26 -10.46
N ASN A 16 10.11 13.47 -10.23
CA ASN A 16 10.15 14.41 -11.31
C ASN A 16 8.77 14.73 -11.92
N LEU A 17 7.92 15.45 -11.23
CA LEU A 17 6.95 16.32 -11.92
C LEU A 17 7.63 17.23 -12.98
N LYS A 18 8.95 17.37 -12.93
CA LYS A 18 9.76 17.94 -14.01
C LYS A 18 9.78 17.08 -15.29
N GLY A 19 9.44 15.80 -15.24
CA GLY A 19 9.32 14.97 -16.44
C GLY A 19 8.08 15.26 -17.26
N VAL A 20 7.04 15.83 -16.66
CA VAL A 20 5.83 16.29 -17.36
C VAL A 20 5.98 17.76 -17.81
N PHE A 21 6.83 18.54 -17.14
CA PHE A 21 7.16 19.90 -17.51
C PHE A 21 8.62 20.00 -18.01
N MET A 22 8.93 19.31 -19.10
CA MET A 22 10.16 19.61 -19.82
C MET A 22 10.07 21.04 -20.35
N LYS A 23 10.87 21.96 -19.75
CA LYS A 23 11.06 23.29 -20.29
C LYS A 23 11.37 23.16 -21.78
N LYS A 24 10.76 24.03 -22.62
CA LYS A 24 11.00 24.10 -24.08
C LYS A 24 12.48 24.02 -24.47
N SER A 25 13.41 24.43 -23.60
CA SER A 25 14.85 24.37 -23.81
C SER A 25 15.45 22.95 -23.83
N ARG A 26 14.84 21.95 -23.19
CA ARG A 26 15.34 20.57 -23.23
C ARG A 26 14.79 19.75 -24.40
N LEU A 27 13.60 20.09 -24.88
CA LEU A 27 13.07 19.54 -26.15
C LEU A 27 13.91 20.01 -27.33
N ILE A 28 14.40 21.26 -27.31
CA ILE A 28 15.32 21.79 -28.34
C ILE A 28 16.68 21.07 -28.26
N GLN A 29 17.14 20.67 -27.09
CA GLN A 29 18.38 19.89 -26.95
C GLN A 29 18.22 18.44 -27.42
N LEU A 30 17.05 17.84 -27.27
CA LEU A 30 16.79 16.49 -27.80
C LEU A 30 16.67 16.51 -29.32
N SER A 31 16.09 17.56 -29.91
CA SER A 31 16.02 17.73 -31.37
C SER A 31 17.40 18.05 -31.97
N LEU A 32 18.28 18.76 -31.23
CA LEU A 32 19.64 19.03 -31.66
C LEU A 32 20.54 17.76 -31.62
N VAL A 33 20.32 16.85 -30.67
CA VAL A 33 21.05 15.56 -30.63
C VAL A 33 20.57 14.64 -31.75
N MET A 34 19.28 14.67 -32.13
CA MET A 34 18.77 13.94 -33.29
C MET A 34 19.28 14.51 -34.61
N SER A 35 19.44 15.83 -34.74
CA SER A 35 20.00 16.45 -35.95
C SER A 35 21.53 16.25 -36.07
N ALA A 36 22.26 16.10 -34.95
CA ALA A 36 23.69 15.77 -34.97
C ALA A 36 24.02 14.31 -35.37
N LEU A 37 23.05 13.40 -35.19
CA LEU A 37 23.10 12.01 -35.65
C LEU A 37 22.74 11.88 -37.16
N ALA A 38 22.09 12.85 -37.75
CA ALA A 38 21.74 12.87 -39.17
C ALA A 38 22.85 13.40 -40.09
N SER A 39 23.98 13.89 -39.57
CA SER A 39 25.10 14.39 -40.35
C SER A 39 26.22 13.36 -40.62
N GLY A 40 26.00 12.11 -40.26
CA GLY A 40 26.83 10.98 -40.67
C GLY A 40 26.32 10.39 -41.97
N THR A 41 26.96 10.78 -43.08
CA THR A 41 26.67 10.27 -44.44
C THR A 41 26.90 8.76 -44.52
N THR A 42 25.84 7.97 -44.38
CA THR A 42 25.70 6.64 -45.00
C THR A 42 24.25 6.43 -45.35
N LEU A 43 23.99 5.97 -46.55
CA LEU A 43 22.70 5.65 -47.16
C LEU A 43 21.72 5.06 -46.16
N ALA A 44 20.86 5.91 -45.59
CA ALA A 44 19.71 5.45 -44.82
C ALA A 44 18.70 4.87 -45.82
N ASP A 45 18.44 3.57 -45.71
CA ASP A 45 17.43 2.86 -46.46
C ASP A 45 16.08 3.60 -46.36
N GLU A 46 15.30 3.70 -47.43
CA GLU A 46 13.98 4.36 -47.48
C GLU A 46 13.05 3.90 -46.31
N HIS A 47 13.27 2.67 -45.87
CA HIS A 47 12.54 2.12 -44.74
C HIS A 47 12.90 2.77 -43.37
N THR A 48 14.17 3.17 -43.22
CA THR A 48 14.62 3.87 -42.00
C THR A 48 14.12 5.32 -42.00
N GLN A 49 14.10 5.98 -43.14
CA GLN A 49 13.59 7.34 -43.28
C GLN A 49 12.05 7.37 -43.00
N SER A 50 11.30 6.41 -43.55
CA SER A 50 9.87 6.28 -43.30
C SER A 50 9.53 6.03 -41.80
N LYS A 51 10.40 5.29 -41.09
CA LYS A 51 10.26 5.14 -39.61
C LYS A 51 10.55 6.44 -38.87
N ILE A 52 11.56 7.20 -39.27
CA ILE A 52 11.87 8.51 -38.68
C ILE A 52 10.71 9.47 -38.88
N ASP A 53 10.16 9.58 -40.10
CA ASP A 53 9.01 10.45 -40.41
C ASP A 53 7.76 10.03 -39.61
N SER A 54 7.55 8.72 -39.44
CA SER A 54 6.45 8.18 -38.60
C SER A 54 6.65 8.52 -37.13
N LEU A 55 7.86 8.43 -36.60
CA LEU A 55 8.18 8.77 -35.22
C LEU A 55 8.06 10.28 -34.97
N GLU A 56 8.50 11.12 -35.89
CA GLU A 56 8.32 12.58 -35.84
C GLU A 56 6.83 12.97 -35.88
N SER A 57 6.05 12.34 -36.73
CA SER A 57 4.60 12.54 -36.79
C SER A 57 3.91 12.17 -35.47
N ARG A 58 4.29 11.03 -34.88
CA ARG A 58 3.78 10.59 -33.57
C ARG A 58 4.23 11.52 -32.44
N LEU A 59 5.48 11.98 -32.47
CA LEU A 59 5.99 12.94 -31.49
C LEU A 59 5.22 14.27 -31.57
N ASN A 60 4.98 14.78 -32.77
CA ASN A 60 4.22 16.00 -32.99
C ASN A 60 2.75 15.85 -32.59
N ALA A 61 2.15 14.66 -32.79
CA ALA A 61 0.79 14.36 -32.34
C ALA A 61 0.72 14.31 -30.82
N LEU A 62 1.68 13.66 -30.15
CA LEU A 62 1.80 13.64 -28.69
C LEU A 62 2.04 15.05 -28.15
N GLN A 63 2.89 15.84 -28.80
CA GLN A 63 3.16 17.22 -28.42
C GLN A 63 1.88 18.09 -28.53
N LYS A 64 1.12 17.96 -29.61
CA LYS A 64 -0.19 18.63 -29.74
C LYS A 64 -1.19 18.17 -28.69
N GLN A 65 -1.17 16.90 -28.30
CA GLN A 65 -2.03 16.37 -27.26
C GLN A 65 -1.64 16.92 -25.89
N VAL A 66 -0.32 17.04 -25.59
CA VAL A 66 0.19 17.68 -24.39
C VAL A 66 -0.08 19.19 -24.37
N ASP A 67 0.14 19.88 -25.50
CA ASP A 67 -0.11 21.32 -25.62
C ASP A 67 -1.63 21.65 -25.64
N GLY A 68 -2.46 20.75 -26.17
CA GLY A 68 -3.92 20.87 -26.14
C GLY A 68 -4.55 20.59 -24.76
N ASN A 69 -3.85 19.84 -23.91
CA ASN A 69 -4.21 19.66 -22.51
C ASN A 69 -3.66 20.76 -21.58
N ASN A 70 -2.86 21.69 -22.11
CA ASN A 70 -2.50 22.92 -21.42
C ASN A 70 -3.67 23.93 -21.50
N LEU A 71 -4.78 23.57 -20.86
CA LEU A 71 -5.79 24.53 -20.44
C LEU A 71 -5.16 25.35 -19.32
N ASP A 72 -5.00 26.65 -19.59
CA ASP A 72 -4.49 27.64 -18.65
C ASP A 72 -5.05 27.44 -17.25
N SER A 73 -4.14 27.34 -16.24
CA SER A 73 -4.35 27.56 -14.81
C SER A 73 -5.59 26.95 -14.14
N VAL A 74 -6.22 25.93 -14.70
CA VAL A 74 -7.37 25.28 -14.10
C VAL A 74 -6.91 24.00 -13.40
N SER A 75 -7.35 23.87 -12.16
CA SER A 75 -7.26 22.67 -11.36
C SER A 75 -7.54 21.40 -12.19
N LYS A 76 -6.63 20.43 -12.13
CA LYS A 76 -6.77 19.17 -12.87
C LYS A 76 -7.32 18.10 -11.94
N LEU A 77 -8.48 17.56 -12.29
CA LEU A 77 -9.03 16.37 -11.66
C LEU A 77 -8.64 15.15 -12.49
N HIS A 78 -8.04 14.17 -11.86
CA HIS A 78 -7.83 12.84 -12.40
C HIS A 78 -8.49 11.83 -11.46
N ILE A 79 -9.23 10.90 -12.00
CA ILE A 79 -9.84 9.80 -11.26
C ILE A 79 -9.16 8.52 -11.72
N ALA A 80 -8.54 7.82 -10.80
CA ALA A 80 -8.04 6.48 -10.94
C ALA A 80 -8.81 5.58 -9.97
N GLY A 81 -8.43 4.33 -9.84
CA GLY A 81 -9.03 3.46 -8.84
C GLY A 81 -8.95 2.00 -9.21
N TYR A 82 -9.69 1.19 -8.46
CA TYR A 82 -9.78 -0.23 -8.73
C TYR A 82 -11.14 -0.80 -8.34
N SER A 83 -11.41 -1.98 -8.85
CA SER A 83 -12.57 -2.78 -8.49
C SER A 83 -12.17 -4.24 -8.47
N ASN A 84 -12.73 -5.01 -7.55
CA ASN A 84 -12.59 -6.46 -7.53
C ASN A 84 -13.88 -7.15 -7.13
N VAL A 85 -13.97 -8.41 -7.55
CA VAL A 85 -15.00 -9.36 -7.15
C VAL A 85 -14.28 -10.59 -6.63
N ASP A 86 -14.62 -11.00 -5.41
CA ASP A 86 -13.98 -12.09 -4.69
C ASP A 86 -14.92 -13.26 -4.50
N PHE A 87 -14.36 -14.46 -4.54
CA PHE A 87 -15.07 -15.72 -4.33
C PHE A 87 -14.22 -16.66 -3.48
N ILE A 88 -14.87 -17.31 -2.52
CA ILE A 88 -14.25 -18.28 -1.61
C ILE A 88 -15.00 -19.62 -1.73
N ALA A 89 -14.26 -20.71 -1.60
CA ALA A 89 -14.83 -22.06 -1.51
C ALA A 89 -13.97 -22.99 -0.66
N GLY A 90 -14.61 -23.87 0.08
CA GLY A 90 -14.00 -24.92 0.88
C GLY A 90 -13.45 -24.49 2.22
N SER A 91 -13.79 -23.29 2.70
CA SER A 91 -13.43 -22.82 4.04
C SER A 91 -14.30 -23.47 5.11
N ASP A 92 -13.72 -23.81 6.26
CA ASP A 92 -14.46 -24.29 7.43
C ASP A 92 -14.97 -23.14 8.31
N ILE A 93 -14.45 -21.91 8.09
CA ILE A 93 -14.79 -20.71 8.88
C ILE A 93 -15.58 -19.66 8.09
N GLN A 94 -15.69 -19.79 6.75
CA GLN A 94 -16.42 -18.87 5.89
C GLN A 94 -17.33 -19.64 4.93
N GLU A 95 -18.50 -19.07 4.62
CA GLU A 95 -19.41 -19.67 3.66
C GLU A 95 -18.86 -19.61 2.21
N ASP A 96 -19.12 -20.69 1.44
CA ASP A 96 -18.79 -20.72 0.02
C ASP A 96 -19.61 -19.69 -0.76
N GLY A 97 -18.95 -18.89 -1.59
CA GLY A 97 -19.66 -17.94 -2.44
C GLY A 97 -18.86 -16.70 -2.85
N PHE A 98 -19.58 -15.75 -3.40
CA PHE A 98 -19.03 -14.41 -3.65
C PHE A 98 -19.05 -13.63 -2.34
N THR A 99 -17.88 -13.27 -1.85
CA THR A 99 -17.67 -12.70 -0.51
C THR A 99 -17.45 -11.19 -0.50
N ALA A 100 -17.01 -10.62 -1.63
CA ALA A 100 -16.82 -9.19 -1.73
C ALA A 100 -17.01 -8.67 -3.16
N VAL A 101 -17.55 -7.46 -3.25
CA VAL A 101 -17.51 -6.60 -4.44
C VAL A 101 -17.03 -5.24 -3.97
N LYS A 102 -15.82 -4.87 -4.39
CA LYS A 102 -15.20 -3.59 -4.05
C LYS A 102 -15.15 -2.66 -5.25
N PHE A 103 -15.41 -1.37 -5.01
CA PHE A 103 -15.16 -0.28 -5.94
C PHE A 103 -14.48 0.85 -5.19
N ALA A 104 -13.22 1.12 -5.52
CA ALA A 104 -12.39 2.11 -4.84
C ALA A 104 -11.89 3.20 -5.80
N PRO A 105 -12.66 4.29 -6.02
CA PRO A 105 -12.21 5.44 -6.77
C PRO A 105 -11.16 6.24 -5.99
N ILE A 106 -10.09 6.62 -6.69
CA ILE A 106 -9.01 7.47 -6.20
C ILE A 106 -9.08 8.82 -6.92
N PHE A 107 -9.24 9.87 -6.16
CA PHE A 107 -9.34 11.23 -6.66
C PHE A 107 -8.00 11.94 -6.51
N HIS A 108 -7.45 12.43 -7.61
CA HIS A 108 -6.28 13.32 -7.61
C HIS A 108 -6.72 14.68 -8.12
N PHE A 109 -6.70 15.67 -7.27
CA PHE A 109 -7.06 17.02 -7.62
C PHE A 109 -5.87 17.96 -7.45
N GLN A 110 -5.21 18.27 -8.56
CA GLN A 110 -4.09 19.19 -8.58
C GLN A 110 -4.59 20.65 -8.68
N PHE A 111 -4.51 21.38 -7.57
CA PHE A 111 -4.88 22.78 -7.53
C PHE A 111 -3.81 23.70 -8.13
N SER A 112 -2.53 23.37 -7.90
CA SER A 112 -1.38 24.11 -8.42
C SER A 112 -0.16 23.20 -8.53
N ASP A 113 0.96 23.71 -9.01
CA ASP A 113 2.22 22.96 -9.07
C ASP A 113 2.74 22.52 -7.68
N ARG A 114 2.15 23.06 -6.59
CA ARG A 114 2.58 22.80 -5.22
C ARG A 114 1.53 22.20 -4.32
N VAL A 115 0.28 22.16 -4.77
CA VAL A 115 -0.83 21.67 -3.93
C VAL A 115 -1.59 20.61 -4.69
N LEU A 116 -1.63 19.42 -4.11
CA LEU A 116 -2.37 18.27 -4.57
C LEU A 116 -3.30 17.81 -3.44
N PHE A 117 -4.53 17.50 -3.78
CA PHE A 117 -5.43 16.70 -2.94
C PHE A 117 -5.48 15.29 -3.51
N GLU A 118 -5.35 14.30 -2.63
CA GLU A 118 -5.54 12.90 -2.96
C GLU A 118 -6.56 12.29 -1.99
N GLY A 119 -7.43 11.42 -2.48
CA GLY A 119 -8.37 10.72 -1.61
C GLY A 119 -8.87 9.45 -2.27
N GLU A 120 -9.02 8.40 -1.48
CA GLU A 120 -9.57 7.11 -1.86
C GLU A 120 -10.77 6.80 -0.99
N LEU A 121 -11.90 6.51 -1.66
CA LEU A 121 -13.11 5.98 -1.04
C LEU A 121 -13.24 4.52 -1.44
N GLU A 122 -13.45 3.65 -0.48
CA GLU A 122 -13.80 2.25 -0.74
C GLU A 122 -15.29 2.04 -0.52
N PHE A 123 -15.94 1.47 -1.53
CA PHE A 123 -17.31 0.99 -1.47
C PHE A 123 -17.27 -0.52 -1.52
N GLU A 124 -17.81 -1.18 -0.51
CA GLU A 124 -17.89 -2.63 -0.44
C GLU A 124 -19.34 -3.09 -0.21
N ALA A 125 -19.79 -4.10 -0.96
CA ALA A 125 -21.06 -4.73 -0.71
C ALA A 125 -20.95 -5.61 0.54
N SER A 126 -21.75 -5.33 1.54
CA SER A 126 -21.80 -6.09 2.80
C SER A 126 -22.78 -7.28 2.73
N GLU A 127 -22.64 -8.22 3.66
CA GLU A 127 -23.43 -9.45 3.72
C GLU A 127 -24.93 -9.19 3.90
N ASN A 128 -25.30 -8.08 4.55
CA ASN A 128 -26.70 -7.69 4.75
C ASN A 128 -27.34 -7.03 3.50
N GLY A 129 -26.56 -6.88 2.40
CA GLY A 129 -26.99 -6.25 1.15
C GLY A 129 -26.94 -4.71 1.17
N GLU A 130 -26.35 -4.11 2.18
CA GLU A 130 -26.02 -2.70 2.21
C GLU A 130 -24.68 -2.44 1.53
N THR A 131 -24.28 -1.20 1.42
CA THR A 131 -22.96 -0.81 0.92
C THR A 131 -22.23 -0.07 2.00
N ASP A 132 -21.13 -0.64 2.45
CA ASP A 132 -20.22 0.01 3.37
C ASP A 132 -19.33 0.98 2.61
N VAL A 133 -19.05 2.11 3.24
CA VAL A 133 -18.22 3.16 2.66
C VAL A 133 -17.12 3.51 3.65
N ALA A 134 -15.87 3.30 3.26
CA ALA A 134 -14.71 3.65 4.05
C ALA A 134 -13.89 4.76 3.36
N LEU A 135 -13.27 5.60 4.17
CA LEU A 135 -12.27 6.56 3.72
C LEU A 135 -10.87 5.95 3.95
N GLU A 136 -10.29 5.38 2.92
CA GLU A 136 -8.96 4.79 3.02
C GLU A 136 -7.87 5.83 3.30
N TYR A 137 -7.91 6.93 2.58
CA TYR A 137 -7.10 8.12 2.84
C TYR A 137 -7.70 9.38 2.22
N ALA A 138 -7.38 10.52 2.81
CA ALA A 138 -7.67 11.85 2.27
C ALA A 138 -6.59 12.83 2.72
N THR A 139 -5.79 13.31 1.77
CA THR A 139 -4.60 14.12 2.06
C THR A 139 -4.56 15.41 1.26
N ILE A 140 -3.98 16.43 1.88
CA ILE A 140 -3.54 17.66 1.21
C ILE A 140 -2.02 17.61 1.20
N ASP A 141 -1.45 17.53 0.01
CA ASP A 141 -0.02 17.42 -0.23
C ASP A 141 0.54 18.77 -0.65
N LEU A 142 1.49 19.27 0.14
CA LEU A 142 2.21 20.50 -0.14
C LEU A 142 3.63 20.20 -0.62
N VAL A 143 3.90 20.40 -1.90
CA VAL A 143 5.24 20.22 -2.48
C VAL A 143 6.13 21.37 -2.03
N LEU A 144 7.00 21.11 -1.08
CA LEU A 144 7.94 22.11 -0.53
C LEU A 144 9.13 22.33 -1.47
N ASN A 145 9.68 21.27 -2.01
CA ASN A 145 10.76 21.28 -3.01
C ASN A 145 10.85 19.90 -3.72
N ASP A 146 11.91 19.71 -4.53
CA ASP A 146 12.13 18.49 -5.32
C ASP A 146 12.31 17.21 -4.47
N TYR A 147 12.50 17.33 -3.16
CA TYR A 147 12.85 16.24 -2.25
C TYR A 147 11.88 16.10 -1.07
N MET A 148 10.95 17.04 -0.90
CA MET A 148 10.08 17.10 0.28
C MET A 148 8.65 17.46 -0.08
N VAL A 149 7.72 16.68 0.43
CA VAL A 149 6.28 16.94 0.40
C VAL A 149 5.77 16.86 1.84
N LEU A 150 5.07 17.90 2.29
CA LEU A 150 4.31 17.86 3.53
C LEU A 150 2.89 17.38 3.21
N VAL A 151 2.46 16.34 3.89
CA VAL A 151 1.15 15.71 3.76
C VAL A 151 0.35 15.99 5.02
N ALA A 152 -0.88 16.42 4.90
CA ALA A 152 -1.79 16.64 6.01
C ALA A 152 -3.12 15.92 5.76
N GLY A 153 -3.62 15.19 6.74
CA GLY A 153 -4.87 14.43 6.66
C GLY A 153 -4.71 12.98 7.08
N GLN A 154 -5.64 12.14 6.63
CA GLN A 154 -5.56 10.69 6.79
C GLN A 154 -4.70 10.12 5.66
N PHE A 155 -3.62 9.46 6.01
CA PHE A 155 -2.69 8.84 5.06
C PHE A 155 -2.45 7.37 5.41
N LEU A 156 -2.18 6.55 4.39
CA LEU A 156 -1.81 5.15 4.61
C LEU A 156 -0.51 5.09 5.40
N SER A 157 -0.47 4.25 6.43
CA SER A 157 0.69 4.16 7.32
C SER A 157 1.97 3.85 6.53
N PRO A 158 3.07 4.58 6.78
CA PRO A 158 4.34 4.32 6.12
C PRO A 158 5.12 3.17 6.74
N ILE A 159 4.57 2.51 7.76
CA ILE A 159 5.18 1.34 8.38
C ILE A 159 5.09 0.15 7.42
N GLY A 160 6.24 -0.36 6.98
CA GLY A 160 6.32 -1.38 5.93
C GLY A 160 6.05 -0.84 4.52
N GLN A 161 5.74 -1.72 3.58
CA GLN A 161 5.47 -1.39 2.17
C GLN A 161 4.12 -1.90 1.66
N PHE A 162 3.54 -2.94 2.27
CA PHE A 162 2.35 -3.58 1.72
C PHE A 162 1.21 -2.59 1.60
N ARG A 163 0.89 -1.90 2.68
CA ARG A 163 -0.25 -0.99 2.72
C ARG A 163 -0.15 0.13 1.70
N GLN A 164 0.99 0.81 1.62
CA GLN A 164 1.17 1.91 0.68
C GLN A 164 1.31 1.48 -0.79
N ASN A 165 1.88 0.31 -1.07
CA ASN A 165 2.34 -0.03 -2.42
C ASN A 165 1.65 -1.25 -3.04
N ALA A 166 0.93 -2.05 -2.29
CA ALA A 166 0.47 -3.35 -2.76
C ALA A 166 -0.95 -3.75 -2.33
N HIS A 167 -1.64 -2.98 -1.48
CA HIS A 167 -2.96 -3.36 -1.00
C HIS A 167 -4.04 -3.42 -2.08
N PRO A 168 -4.06 -2.56 -3.14
CA PRO A 168 -5.10 -2.63 -4.15
C PRO A 168 -5.15 -4.00 -4.85
N GLY A 169 -6.35 -4.54 -4.99
CA GLY A 169 -6.55 -5.91 -5.50
C GLY A 169 -5.90 -6.19 -6.85
N TRP A 170 -5.78 -5.22 -7.75
CA TRP A 170 -5.11 -5.43 -9.03
C TRP A 170 -3.57 -5.37 -8.97
N ILE A 171 -3.00 -4.87 -7.85
CA ILE A 171 -1.55 -4.81 -7.60
C ILE A 171 -1.10 -5.99 -6.75
N ASN A 172 -1.86 -6.33 -5.70
CA ASN A 172 -1.59 -7.50 -4.89
C ASN A 172 -1.55 -8.76 -5.77
N LYS A 173 -0.58 -9.62 -5.53
CA LYS A 173 -0.36 -10.82 -6.37
C LYS A 173 -1.27 -11.99 -6.00
N LEU A 174 -1.86 -11.99 -4.82
CA LEU A 174 -2.83 -12.97 -4.36
C LEU A 174 -4.19 -12.31 -4.12
N PRO A 175 -5.30 -13.06 -4.10
CA PRO A 175 -6.61 -12.51 -3.80
C PRO A 175 -6.68 -11.82 -2.43
N THR A 176 -5.98 -12.36 -1.44
CA THR A 176 -5.98 -11.90 -0.05
C THR A 176 -4.75 -11.07 0.30
N ALA A 177 -4.86 -10.18 1.28
CA ALA A 177 -3.71 -9.57 1.95
C ALA A 177 -2.81 -10.65 2.59
N PRO A 178 -1.53 -10.38 2.89
CA PRO A 178 -0.75 -11.23 3.78
C PRO A 178 -1.42 -11.30 5.16
N VAL A 179 -1.28 -12.42 5.84
CA VAL A 179 -1.81 -12.58 7.20
C VAL A 179 -1.32 -11.45 8.10
N GLY A 180 -2.21 -10.84 8.86
CA GLY A 180 -1.91 -9.71 9.75
C GLY A 180 -1.68 -8.35 9.08
N PHE A 181 -1.80 -8.23 7.73
CA PHE A 181 -1.64 -6.96 6.98
C PHE A 181 -2.97 -6.37 6.46
N GLY A 182 -4.09 -6.99 6.79
CA GLY A 182 -5.44 -6.49 6.51
C GLY A 182 -6.09 -5.87 7.75
N HIS A 183 -7.38 -5.55 7.63
CA HIS A 183 -8.20 -5.08 8.75
C HIS A 183 -8.20 -6.12 9.89
N GLY A 184 -8.18 -5.67 11.12
CA GLY A 184 -8.05 -6.53 12.30
C GLY A 184 -6.69 -7.23 12.44
N GLY A 185 -5.68 -6.81 11.68
CA GLY A 185 -4.34 -7.39 11.70
C GLY A 185 -3.34 -6.63 12.56
N ALA A 186 -2.13 -7.17 12.66
CA ALA A 186 -1.05 -6.60 13.47
C ALA A 186 -0.26 -5.48 12.76
N ALA A 187 -0.49 -5.21 11.48
CA ALA A 187 0.21 -4.15 10.76
C ALA A 187 -0.60 -2.84 10.75
N PRO A 188 0.01 -1.67 11.04
CA PRO A 188 -0.68 -0.38 10.96
C PRO A 188 -1.25 -0.12 9.56
N LEU A 189 -2.50 0.34 9.48
CA LEU A 189 -3.22 0.56 8.22
C LEU A 189 -3.16 2.01 7.76
N SER A 190 -3.60 2.94 8.59
CA SER A 190 -3.62 4.36 8.26
C SER A 190 -3.38 5.22 9.50
N ASP A 191 -3.00 6.47 9.29
CA ASP A 191 -2.70 7.45 10.32
C ASP A 191 -3.37 8.78 9.98
N LEU A 192 -3.93 9.49 10.97
CA LEU A 192 -4.45 10.84 10.82
C LEU A 192 -3.51 11.85 11.48
N GLY A 193 -2.94 12.75 10.68
CA GLY A 193 -1.97 13.70 11.19
C GLY A 193 -1.20 14.45 10.12
N LEU A 194 0.10 14.62 10.36
CA LEU A 194 1.05 15.25 9.44
C LEU A 194 2.18 14.28 9.09
N GLN A 195 2.54 14.22 7.81
CA GLN A 195 3.67 13.44 7.33
C GLN A 195 4.59 14.30 6.46
N LEU A 196 5.89 14.19 6.66
CA LEU A 196 6.91 14.71 5.74
C LEU A 196 7.53 13.54 5.00
N ARG A 197 7.35 13.50 3.66
CA ARG A 197 7.87 12.41 2.82
C ARG A 197 8.69 12.93 1.65
N GLY A 198 9.56 12.06 1.13
CA GLY A 198 10.33 12.44 -0.04
C GLY A 198 11.29 11.37 -0.52
N GLY A 199 12.07 11.74 -1.55
CA GLY A 199 13.09 10.88 -2.13
C GLY A 199 14.34 11.65 -2.49
N ILE A 200 15.50 11.04 -2.24
CA ILE A 200 16.81 11.65 -2.43
C ILE A 200 17.58 10.82 -3.45
N PRO A 201 17.97 11.39 -4.60
CA PRO A 201 18.93 10.74 -5.48
C PRO A 201 20.31 10.77 -4.81
N LEU A 202 20.96 9.63 -4.76
CA LEU A 202 22.31 9.46 -4.26
C LEU A 202 23.31 9.39 -5.43
N SER A 203 24.33 8.57 -5.33
CA SER A 203 25.32 8.40 -6.38
C SER A 203 24.89 7.34 -7.42
N GLY A 204 25.06 7.62 -8.70
CA GLY A 204 24.72 6.69 -9.77
C GLY A 204 23.22 6.38 -9.84
N SER A 205 22.85 5.11 -9.75
CA SER A 205 21.46 4.67 -9.72
C SER A 205 20.87 4.56 -8.32
N MET A 206 21.66 4.77 -7.29
CA MET A 206 21.24 4.68 -5.88
C MET A 206 20.24 5.79 -5.52
N ARG A 207 19.25 5.43 -4.72
CA ARG A 207 18.23 6.34 -4.21
C ARG A 207 17.91 6.00 -2.75
N ALA A 208 17.41 6.98 -2.02
CA ALA A 208 16.76 6.78 -0.73
C ALA A 208 15.38 7.41 -0.77
N ASN A 209 14.44 6.87 -0.01
CA ASN A 209 13.16 7.49 0.29
C ASN A 209 12.96 7.53 1.80
N TYR A 210 12.12 8.44 2.24
CA TYR A 210 11.79 8.58 3.64
C TYR A 210 10.36 9.08 3.81
N ALA A 211 9.77 8.70 4.92
CA ALA A 211 8.56 9.29 5.47
C ALA A 211 8.76 9.42 6.98
N THR A 212 8.37 10.55 7.57
CA THR A 212 8.27 10.73 9.02
C THR A 212 6.95 11.39 9.32
N TYR A 213 6.30 11.01 10.41
CA TYR A 213 4.96 11.48 10.71
C TYR A 213 4.73 11.71 12.20
N VAL A 214 3.69 12.48 12.48
CA VAL A 214 3.02 12.59 13.76
C VAL A 214 1.52 12.40 13.52
N SER A 215 0.90 11.54 14.32
CA SER A 215 -0.52 11.17 14.18
C SER A 215 -1.20 11.01 15.53
N ASN A 216 -2.53 10.84 15.51
CA ASN A 216 -3.32 10.48 16.69
C ASN A 216 -2.91 9.10 17.26
N GLY A 217 -2.35 8.22 16.41
CA GLY A 217 -2.01 6.85 16.78
C GLY A 217 -3.22 5.89 16.77
N PRO A 218 -2.95 4.59 17.01
CA PRO A 218 -3.97 3.58 17.16
C PRO A 218 -4.57 3.58 18.57
N THR A 219 -5.61 2.77 18.78
CA THR A 219 -6.23 2.52 20.09
C THR A 219 -6.18 1.03 20.40
N LEU A 220 -5.87 0.65 21.62
CA LEU A 220 -6.01 -0.72 22.08
C LEU A 220 -7.48 -0.98 22.47
N LEU A 221 -8.14 -1.89 21.78
CA LEU A 221 -9.48 -2.34 22.10
C LEU A 221 -9.42 -3.54 23.03
N VAL A 222 -10.27 -3.53 24.04
CA VAL A 222 -10.39 -4.62 25.00
C VAL A 222 -11.86 -5.01 25.07
N ASP A 223 -12.19 -6.19 24.59
CA ASP A 223 -13.55 -6.72 24.62
C ASP A 223 -13.64 -7.96 25.51
N GLY A 224 -14.64 -7.98 26.38
CA GLY A 224 -14.88 -9.09 27.30
C GLY A 224 -16.15 -9.84 26.93
N HIS A 225 -16.05 -10.96 26.25
CA HIS A 225 -17.15 -11.84 25.93
C HIS A 225 -17.04 -13.19 26.65
N GLY A 226 -18.05 -13.55 27.41
CA GLY A 226 -18.17 -14.91 27.98
C GLY A 226 -17.12 -15.32 29.03
N GLY A 227 -16.27 -14.37 29.49
CA GLY A 227 -15.18 -14.60 30.44
C GLY A 227 -13.80 -14.73 29.80
N GLU A 228 -13.72 -14.54 28.50
CA GLU A 228 -12.48 -14.35 27.75
C GLU A 228 -12.30 -12.87 27.42
N VAL A 229 -11.05 -12.39 27.39
CA VAL A 229 -10.70 -11.02 27.04
C VAL A 229 -10.05 -11.06 25.68
N GLU A 230 -10.67 -10.42 24.73
CA GLU A 230 -10.15 -10.24 23.38
C GLU A 230 -9.45 -8.87 23.27
N LEU A 231 -8.26 -8.86 22.68
CA LEU A 231 -7.42 -7.69 22.54
C LEU A 231 -7.17 -7.43 21.05
N GLU A 232 -7.52 -6.25 20.60
CA GLU A 232 -7.33 -5.85 19.20
C GLU A 232 -6.66 -4.47 19.14
N MET A 233 -5.78 -4.30 18.17
CA MET A 233 -5.25 -2.99 17.83
C MET A 233 -6.09 -2.37 16.72
N GLU A 234 -6.87 -1.33 17.07
CA GLU A 234 -7.50 -0.52 16.04
C GLU A 234 -6.45 0.38 15.38
N THR A 235 -6.06 -0.05 14.20
CA THR A 235 -4.95 0.55 13.43
C THR A 235 -5.43 1.41 12.25
N GLU A 236 -6.73 1.57 12.08
CA GLU A 236 -7.30 2.54 11.15
C GLU A 236 -7.32 3.92 11.78
N ALA A 237 -7.02 4.93 10.97
CA ALA A 237 -7.00 6.31 11.43
C ALA A 237 -8.38 6.77 11.90
N THR A 238 -8.44 7.28 13.11
CA THR A 238 -9.66 7.87 13.66
C THR A 238 -9.47 9.35 13.96
N THR A 239 -10.56 10.11 13.96
CA THR A 239 -10.55 11.52 14.41
C THR A 239 -10.61 11.62 15.94
N SER A 240 -10.85 10.50 16.62
CA SER A 240 -10.83 10.43 18.07
C SER A 240 -9.38 10.40 18.56
N ASN A 241 -9.03 11.37 19.38
CA ASN A 241 -7.79 11.38 20.15
C ASN A 241 -8.19 11.67 21.61
N THR A 242 -8.88 10.71 22.19
CA THR A 242 -9.48 10.85 23.51
C THR A 242 -8.46 10.82 24.65
N ASP A 243 -7.31 10.18 24.42
CA ASP A 243 -6.18 10.15 25.36
C ASP A 243 -5.32 11.43 25.28
N GLY A 244 -5.41 12.21 24.18
CA GLY A 244 -4.64 13.44 23.96
C GLY A 244 -3.18 13.21 23.62
N ASN A 245 -2.75 11.98 23.40
CA ASN A 245 -1.38 11.63 23.05
C ASN A 245 -1.15 11.66 21.53
N MET A 246 0.10 11.63 21.13
CA MET A 246 0.52 11.55 19.73
C MET A 246 1.54 10.45 19.53
N VAL A 247 1.46 9.78 18.39
CA VAL A 247 2.45 8.82 17.92
C VAL A 247 3.35 9.48 16.88
N TYR A 248 4.64 9.23 17.00
CA TYR A 248 5.69 9.71 16.10
C TYR A 248 6.34 8.52 15.42
N GLY A 249 6.40 8.54 14.09
CA GLY A 249 6.95 7.41 13.39
C GLY A 249 7.54 7.77 12.03
N GLY A 250 7.94 6.72 11.32
CA GLY A 250 8.43 6.88 9.96
C GLY A 250 9.07 5.62 9.39
N ARG A 251 9.46 5.74 8.12
CA ARG A 251 10.19 4.72 7.37
C ARG A 251 11.34 5.34 6.59
N PHE A 252 12.44 4.63 6.51
CA PHE A 252 13.56 4.93 5.62
C PHE A 252 13.78 3.76 4.68
N GLY A 253 13.76 4.04 3.36
CA GLY A 253 14.01 3.07 2.31
C GLY A 253 15.29 3.39 1.54
N PHE A 254 16.04 2.37 1.19
CA PHE A 254 17.26 2.45 0.40
C PHE A 254 17.19 1.55 -0.83
N LEU A 255 17.48 2.15 -1.99
CA LEU A 255 17.54 1.47 -3.29
C LEU A 255 18.98 1.51 -3.79
N PRO A 256 19.80 0.48 -3.53
CA PRO A 256 21.16 0.38 -4.06
C PRO A 256 21.17 0.31 -5.59
N ILE A 257 20.18 -0.35 -6.14
CA ILE A 257 19.87 -0.40 -7.58
C ILE A 257 18.35 -0.31 -7.76
N PRO A 258 17.83 0.07 -8.94
CA PRO A 258 16.38 0.19 -9.15
C PRO A 258 15.58 -1.09 -8.94
N ALA A 259 16.24 -2.25 -8.98
CA ALA A 259 15.61 -3.56 -8.79
C ALA A 259 15.43 -3.96 -7.31
N ILE A 260 16.17 -3.35 -6.39
CA ILE A 260 16.18 -3.70 -4.96
C ILE A 260 15.79 -2.48 -4.15
N GLU A 261 14.85 -2.66 -3.24
CA GLU A 261 14.59 -1.72 -2.15
C GLU A 261 14.59 -2.48 -0.83
N VAL A 262 15.23 -1.92 0.17
CA VAL A 262 15.18 -2.37 1.56
C VAL A 262 14.76 -1.20 2.44
N GLY A 263 13.94 -1.46 3.45
CA GLY A 263 13.42 -0.44 4.33
C GLY A 263 13.44 -0.87 5.79
N VAL A 264 13.50 0.15 6.64
CA VAL A 264 13.26 0.02 8.08
C VAL A 264 12.25 1.06 8.50
N SER A 265 11.38 0.71 9.42
CA SER A 265 10.33 1.59 9.92
C SER A 265 10.18 1.47 11.42
N GLY A 266 9.59 2.48 12.04
CA GLY A 266 9.29 2.44 13.46
C GLY A 266 8.40 3.59 13.88
N ALA A 267 7.74 3.42 15.02
CA ALA A 267 6.95 4.44 15.67
C ALA A 267 7.04 4.32 17.19
N ILE A 268 6.84 5.43 17.88
CA ILE A 268 6.79 5.50 19.35
C ILE A 268 5.73 6.52 19.77
N GLY A 269 5.10 6.26 20.90
CA GLY A 269 4.13 7.18 21.49
C GLY A 269 3.45 6.58 22.71
N LYS A 270 2.31 7.17 23.06
CA LYS A 270 1.36 6.57 24.00
C LYS A 270 0.03 6.41 23.32
N ILE A 271 -0.73 5.39 23.71
CA ILE A 271 -2.03 5.08 23.16
C ILE A 271 -3.05 4.86 24.29
N GLY A 272 -4.28 5.21 24.03
CA GLY A 272 -5.40 4.94 24.92
C GLY A 272 -5.89 3.50 24.83
N VAL A 273 -6.65 3.10 25.83
CA VAL A 273 -7.35 1.82 25.90
C VAL A 273 -8.85 2.08 25.87
N ALA A 274 -9.57 1.44 24.95
CA ALA A 274 -11.02 1.53 24.86
C ALA A 274 -11.68 0.18 25.19
N GLU A 275 -12.88 0.21 25.77
CA GLU A 275 -13.66 -0.99 26.07
C GLU A 275 -14.70 -1.24 24.96
N GLY A 276 -14.72 -2.45 24.42
CA GLY A 276 -15.55 -2.81 23.27
C GLY A 276 -15.00 -2.24 21.96
N HIS A 277 -15.89 -1.98 21.01
CA HIS A 277 -15.51 -1.51 19.66
C HIS A 277 -15.62 0.02 19.46
N ASP A 278 -15.89 0.79 20.51
CA ASP A 278 -16.04 2.25 20.41
C ASP A 278 -14.75 2.97 20.83
N VAL A 279 -13.93 3.29 19.86
CA VAL A 279 -12.67 4.05 20.05
C VAL A 279 -12.86 5.48 20.56
N SER A 280 -14.10 5.99 20.58
CA SER A 280 -14.41 7.35 21.04
C SER A 280 -14.54 7.46 22.57
N GLU A 281 -14.65 6.34 23.28
CA GLU A 281 -14.76 6.29 24.72
C GLU A 281 -13.65 5.42 25.32
N LEU A 282 -12.71 6.05 26.04
CA LEU A 282 -11.68 5.32 26.78
C LEU A 282 -12.26 4.50 27.91
N ALA A 283 -11.70 3.34 28.15
CA ALA A 283 -12.04 2.49 29.27
C ALA A 283 -11.82 3.23 30.60
N PRO A 284 -12.84 3.33 31.48
CA PRO A 284 -12.76 4.15 32.68
C PRO A 284 -11.66 3.67 33.64
N GLY A 285 -10.71 4.55 33.93
CA GLY A 285 -9.64 4.28 34.86
C GLY A 285 -8.43 3.54 34.28
N GLU A 286 -8.45 3.25 32.99
CA GLU A 286 -7.28 2.71 32.31
C GLU A 286 -6.24 3.81 32.05
N PRO A 287 -4.95 3.57 32.37
CA PRO A 287 -3.87 4.47 32.03
C PRO A 287 -3.50 4.33 30.54
N ASP A 288 -2.99 5.44 29.95
CA ASP A 288 -2.37 5.39 28.63
C ASP A 288 -1.11 4.51 28.66
N ARG A 289 -0.92 3.74 27.60
CA ARG A 289 0.18 2.77 27.50
C ARG A 289 1.26 3.23 26.56
N ASP A 290 2.51 2.94 26.88
CA ASP A 290 3.61 3.16 25.96
C ASP A 290 3.48 2.21 24.76
N TYR A 291 3.63 2.79 23.57
CA TYR A 291 3.45 2.14 22.28
C TYR A 291 4.72 2.24 21.44
N THR A 292 5.15 1.11 20.89
CA THR A 292 6.33 1.03 20.03
C THR A 292 6.05 0.15 18.82
N VAL A 293 6.51 0.57 17.65
CA VAL A 293 6.48 -0.24 16.42
C VAL A 293 7.89 -0.33 15.86
N ILE A 294 8.27 -1.51 15.42
CA ILE A 294 9.46 -1.74 14.60
C ILE A 294 9.07 -2.55 13.36
N GLY A 295 9.69 -2.24 12.23
CA GLY A 295 9.44 -2.95 10.99
C GLY A 295 10.64 -2.97 10.07
N ALA A 296 10.69 -4.00 9.24
CA ALA A 296 11.66 -4.12 8.17
C ALA A 296 10.98 -4.70 6.92
N ASP A 297 11.39 -4.24 5.75
CA ASP A 297 10.83 -4.67 4.49
C ASP A 297 11.89 -4.77 3.39
N ALA A 298 11.63 -5.63 2.41
CA ALA A 298 12.47 -5.76 1.24
C ALA A 298 11.67 -6.15 0.01
N ILE A 299 12.04 -5.59 -1.14
CA ILE A 299 11.54 -6.02 -2.45
C ILE A 299 12.68 -6.14 -3.45
N TYR A 300 12.68 -7.23 -4.21
CA TYR A 300 13.57 -7.47 -5.32
C TYR A 300 12.79 -7.79 -6.59
N ASN A 301 12.98 -6.99 -7.64
CA ASN A 301 12.37 -7.17 -8.95
C ASN A 301 13.44 -7.50 -9.97
N TRP A 302 13.51 -8.74 -10.41
CA TRP A 302 14.47 -9.19 -11.41
C TRP A 302 13.76 -9.80 -12.62
N SER A 303 13.75 -9.06 -13.72
CA SER A 303 13.06 -9.48 -14.95
C SER A 303 11.59 -9.81 -14.70
N THR A 304 11.24 -11.08 -14.66
CA THR A 304 9.87 -11.59 -14.43
C THR A 304 9.67 -12.16 -13.03
N LEU A 305 10.69 -12.13 -12.18
CA LEU A 305 10.65 -12.56 -10.78
C LEU A 305 10.50 -11.34 -9.87
N GLN A 306 9.57 -11.41 -8.93
CA GLN A 306 9.47 -10.50 -7.81
C GLN A 306 9.56 -11.30 -6.52
N LEU A 307 10.46 -10.88 -5.63
CA LEU A 307 10.51 -11.34 -4.25
C LEU A 307 10.18 -10.16 -3.35
N ARG A 308 9.38 -10.40 -2.32
CA ARG A 308 9.09 -9.41 -1.28
C ARG A 308 8.92 -10.07 0.07
N GLY A 309 9.17 -9.32 1.12
CA GLY A 309 8.90 -9.73 2.48
C GLY A 309 8.88 -8.53 3.41
N GLU A 310 8.12 -8.65 4.47
CA GLU A 310 7.98 -7.65 5.52
C GLU A 310 7.84 -8.33 6.86
N ILE A 311 8.30 -7.68 7.90
CA ILE A 311 8.04 -8.00 9.30
C ILE A 311 7.69 -6.72 10.04
N ILE A 312 6.65 -6.77 10.86
CA ILE A 312 6.21 -5.67 11.71
C ILE A 312 5.91 -6.25 13.09
N GLN A 313 6.39 -5.60 14.12
CA GLN A 313 6.04 -5.85 15.51
C GLN A 313 5.53 -4.55 16.12
N GLN A 314 4.36 -4.61 16.73
CA GLN A 314 3.79 -3.57 17.59
C GLN A 314 3.85 -4.08 19.03
N SER A 315 4.31 -3.26 19.94
CA SER A 315 4.39 -3.56 21.37
C SER A 315 3.67 -2.49 22.16
N VAL A 316 2.83 -2.93 23.09
CA VAL A 316 2.12 -2.08 24.05
C VAL A 316 2.56 -2.51 25.45
N ASP A 317 3.23 -1.62 26.17
CA ASP A 317 3.80 -1.95 27.47
C ASP A 317 2.68 -2.10 28.53
N SER A 318 2.95 -2.93 29.52
CA SER A 318 2.11 -3.05 30.70
C SER A 318 2.13 -1.77 31.56
N GLU A 319 0.99 -1.40 32.15
CA GLU A 319 0.92 -0.27 33.07
C GLU A 319 0.34 -0.67 34.43
N SER A 320 0.96 -0.13 35.47
CA SER A 320 0.49 -0.32 36.85
C SER A 320 -0.79 0.50 37.08
N GLY A 321 -1.87 -0.15 37.49
CA GLY A 321 -3.13 0.50 37.78
C GLY A 321 -4.21 0.26 36.74
N SER A 322 -3.95 -0.62 35.75
CA SER A 322 -4.98 -1.10 34.84
C SER A 322 -6.14 -1.71 35.62
N ALA A 323 -7.37 -1.27 35.31
CA ALA A 323 -8.60 -1.81 35.88
C ALA A 323 -9.07 -3.07 35.13
N ILE A 324 -8.58 -3.27 33.90
CA ILE A 324 -8.78 -4.49 33.08
C ILE A 324 -7.83 -5.60 33.60
N ALA A 325 -7.80 -5.77 34.92
CA ALA A 325 -6.67 -6.35 35.65
C ALA A 325 -6.68 -7.87 35.73
N ASP A 326 -7.64 -8.56 35.22
CA ASP A 326 -7.68 -10.02 35.36
C ASP A 326 -7.37 -10.72 34.03
N GLY A 327 -6.09 -10.86 33.71
CA GLY A 327 -5.64 -11.75 32.65
C GLY A 327 -4.73 -11.11 31.57
N ALA A 328 -5.11 -11.24 30.33
CA ALA A 328 -4.28 -10.95 29.15
C ALA A 328 -3.83 -9.48 29.01
N ALA A 329 -4.64 -8.52 29.46
CA ALA A 329 -4.34 -7.08 29.29
C ALA A 329 -3.39 -6.49 30.33
N ALA A 330 -3.01 -7.23 31.37
CA ALA A 330 -2.16 -6.73 32.45
C ALA A 330 -0.66 -6.79 32.15
N GLY A 331 -0.24 -7.54 31.13
CA GLY A 331 1.15 -7.70 30.70
C GLY A 331 1.53 -6.81 29.53
N ASP A 332 2.78 -6.93 29.09
CA ASP A 332 3.21 -6.39 27.81
C ASP A 332 2.52 -7.17 26.70
N LEU A 333 2.04 -6.45 25.65
CA LEU A 333 1.28 -7.01 24.56
C LEU A 333 2.07 -6.84 23.28
N ASP A 334 2.40 -7.95 22.63
CA ASP A 334 3.10 -7.97 21.35
C ASP A 334 2.16 -8.46 20.23
N PHE A 335 2.11 -7.71 19.15
CA PHE A 335 1.44 -8.06 17.91
C PHE A 335 2.49 -8.15 16.81
N THR A 336 2.79 -9.34 16.35
CA THR A 336 3.84 -9.58 15.36
C THR A 336 3.23 -10.20 14.11
N THR A 337 3.58 -9.67 12.97
CA THR A 337 3.26 -10.30 11.69
C THR A 337 4.40 -10.19 10.71
N TRP A 338 4.55 -11.21 9.87
CA TRP A 338 5.52 -11.19 8.80
C TRP A 338 5.07 -12.06 7.62
N TYR A 339 5.61 -11.76 6.44
CA TYR A 339 5.45 -12.62 5.28
C TYR A 339 6.65 -12.58 4.36
N VAL A 340 6.77 -13.63 3.55
CA VAL A 340 7.63 -13.70 2.37
C VAL A 340 6.81 -14.16 1.17
N GLN A 341 7.02 -13.54 0.01
CA GLN A 341 6.29 -13.83 -1.22
C GLN A 341 7.23 -13.87 -2.41
N ALA A 342 7.02 -14.84 -3.29
CA ALA A 342 7.65 -14.93 -4.60
C ALA A 342 6.56 -14.97 -5.68
N ALA A 343 6.70 -14.12 -6.70
CA ALA A 343 5.86 -14.11 -7.88
C ALA A 343 6.72 -14.23 -9.14
N TYR A 344 6.41 -15.20 -9.99
CA TYR A 344 7.14 -15.43 -11.22
C TYR A 344 6.19 -15.41 -12.43
N ARG A 345 6.39 -14.43 -13.30
CA ARG A 345 5.68 -14.35 -14.56
C ARG A 345 6.40 -15.17 -15.61
N LEU A 346 5.71 -16.14 -16.21
CA LEU A 346 6.25 -16.96 -17.29
C LEU A 346 6.58 -16.06 -18.49
N PRO A 347 7.82 -16.08 -18.98
CA PRO A 347 8.25 -15.24 -20.09
C PRO A 347 7.34 -15.43 -21.32
N GLU A 348 7.06 -14.32 -22.01
CA GLU A 348 6.24 -14.27 -23.23
C GLU A 348 4.80 -14.79 -23.07
N THR A 349 4.34 -14.94 -21.81
CA THR A 349 2.97 -15.35 -21.52
C THR A 349 2.24 -14.32 -20.63
N LYS A 350 0.95 -14.56 -20.39
CA LYS A 350 0.12 -13.82 -19.47
C LYS A 350 -0.05 -14.51 -18.11
N TRP A 351 0.64 -15.62 -17.89
CA TRP A 351 0.55 -16.40 -16.67
C TRP A 351 1.62 -16.00 -15.66
N GLU A 352 1.22 -15.93 -14.39
CA GLU A 352 2.10 -15.66 -13.26
C GLU A 352 1.77 -16.65 -12.14
N GLY A 353 2.78 -17.34 -11.61
CA GLY A 353 2.67 -18.16 -10.40
C GLY A 353 3.10 -17.37 -9.19
N VAL A 354 2.44 -17.56 -8.06
CA VAL A 354 2.71 -16.85 -6.80
C VAL A 354 2.70 -17.84 -5.65
N VAL A 355 3.65 -17.70 -4.74
CA VAL A 355 3.65 -18.41 -3.45
C VAL A 355 3.92 -17.40 -2.34
N ARG A 356 3.24 -17.55 -1.20
CA ARG A 356 3.42 -16.73 -0.01
C ARG A 356 3.35 -17.61 1.23
N TYR A 357 4.22 -17.32 2.18
CA TYR A 357 4.14 -17.80 3.55
C TYR A 357 4.17 -16.62 4.49
N GLY A 358 3.40 -16.66 5.55
CA GLY A 358 3.36 -15.64 6.57
C GLY A 358 2.86 -16.18 7.89
N ASP A 359 2.98 -15.36 8.92
CA ASP A 359 2.66 -15.73 10.28
C ASP A 359 2.11 -14.51 11.04
N LEU A 360 1.16 -14.76 11.92
CA LEU A 360 0.53 -13.77 12.80
C LEU A 360 0.56 -14.30 14.23
N ASP A 361 1.15 -13.53 15.12
CA ASP A 361 1.21 -13.77 16.55
C ASP A 361 0.70 -12.53 17.29
N THR A 362 -0.33 -12.71 18.11
CA THR A 362 -1.02 -11.66 18.86
C THR A 362 -1.28 -12.16 20.28
N PRO A 363 -1.65 -11.28 21.22
CA PRO A 363 -2.10 -11.69 22.54
C PRO A 363 -3.31 -12.64 22.53
N ASN A 364 -4.09 -12.65 21.45
CA ASN A 364 -5.24 -13.56 21.28
C ASN A 364 -4.77 -14.87 20.65
N ALA A 365 -4.61 -15.92 21.43
CA ALA A 365 -4.14 -17.21 20.96
C ALA A 365 -5.00 -17.79 19.80
N ASP A 366 -6.31 -17.52 19.79
CA ASP A 366 -7.23 -18.00 18.76
C ASP A 366 -7.06 -17.28 17.41
N ALA A 367 -6.46 -16.09 17.40
CA ALA A 367 -6.13 -15.35 16.18
C ALA A 367 -4.79 -15.78 15.56
N ASN A 368 -3.93 -16.43 16.37
CA ASN A 368 -2.56 -16.78 15.99
C ASN A 368 -2.55 -17.89 14.97
N ARG A 369 -1.87 -17.66 13.86
CA ARG A 369 -1.79 -18.63 12.77
C ARG A 369 -0.64 -18.40 11.81
N SER A 370 -0.16 -19.47 11.25
CA SER A 370 0.68 -19.43 10.05
C SER A 370 -0.17 -19.66 8.80
N GLN A 371 0.19 -19.01 7.71
CA GLN A 371 -0.55 -19.07 6.46
C GLN A 371 0.35 -19.41 5.27
N TRP A 372 -0.03 -20.43 4.51
CA TRP A 372 0.50 -20.72 3.18
C TRP A 372 -0.52 -20.33 2.10
N SER A 373 -0.04 -19.70 1.04
CA SER A 373 -0.85 -19.45 -0.15
C SER A 373 -0.06 -19.77 -1.42
N ALA A 374 -0.66 -20.49 -2.33
CA ALA A 374 -0.12 -20.75 -3.65
C ALA A 374 -1.16 -20.41 -4.71
N GLY A 375 -0.82 -19.56 -5.68
CA GLY A 375 -1.76 -19.04 -6.65
C GLY A 375 -1.23 -18.98 -8.07
N ILE A 376 -2.17 -18.87 -9.00
CA ILE A 376 -1.92 -18.64 -10.41
C ILE A 376 -2.76 -17.46 -10.88
N ASN A 377 -2.12 -16.56 -11.62
CA ASN A 377 -2.73 -15.35 -12.15
C ASN A 377 -2.73 -15.37 -13.66
N TYR A 378 -3.79 -14.85 -14.26
CA TYR A 378 -3.85 -14.57 -15.69
C TYR A 378 -4.08 -13.09 -15.92
N LEU A 379 -3.10 -12.43 -16.57
CA LEU A 379 -3.14 -11.00 -16.86
C LEU A 379 -3.80 -10.77 -18.23
N PHE A 380 -5.09 -10.47 -18.25
CA PHE A 380 -5.79 -10.11 -19.50
C PHE A 380 -5.19 -8.86 -20.12
N ALA A 381 -4.90 -7.86 -19.28
CA ALA A 381 -4.22 -6.63 -19.58
C ALA A 381 -3.28 -6.27 -18.40
N ASN A 382 -2.56 -5.15 -18.50
CA ASN A 382 -1.68 -4.73 -17.41
C ASN A 382 -2.45 -4.36 -16.12
N ASN A 383 -3.73 -4.06 -16.27
CA ASN A 383 -4.61 -3.59 -15.20
C ASN A 383 -5.86 -4.47 -15.03
N VAL A 384 -5.96 -5.63 -15.70
CA VAL A 384 -7.04 -6.60 -15.54
C VAL A 384 -6.45 -7.96 -15.27
N ILE A 385 -6.73 -8.52 -14.10
CA ILE A 385 -6.13 -9.76 -13.63
C ILE A 385 -7.19 -10.69 -13.03
N VAL A 386 -7.16 -11.95 -13.42
CA VAL A 386 -7.88 -13.04 -12.74
C VAL A 386 -6.87 -13.83 -11.92
N LYS A 387 -7.22 -14.11 -10.70
CA LYS A 387 -6.39 -14.84 -9.74
C LYS A 387 -7.17 -16.03 -9.20
N ALA A 388 -6.45 -17.11 -8.94
CA ALA A 388 -6.93 -18.24 -8.14
C ALA A 388 -5.80 -18.68 -7.23
N ALA A 389 -6.09 -18.88 -5.96
CA ALA A 389 -5.12 -19.30 -4.96
C ALA A 389 -5.73 -20.33 -4.01
N TYR A 390 -4.92 -21.28 -3.62
CA TYR A 390 -5.20 -22.17 -2.50
C TYR A 390 -4.48 -21.65 -1.27
N THR A 391 -5.21 -21.46 -0.19
CA THR A 391 -4.72 -20.94 1.07
C THR A 391 -4.96 -21.95 2.18
N VAL A 392 -3.98 -22.10 3.04
CA VAL A 392 -4.00 -22.96 4.24
C VAL A 392 -3.64 -22.09 5.43
N ASP A 393 -4.55 -21.91 6.37
CA ASP A 393 -4.30 -21.34 7.68
C ASP A 393 -4.18 -22.46 8.71
N ASN A 394 -3.08 -22.46 9.47
CA ASN A 394 -2.87 -23.36 10.60
C ASN A 394 -2.96 -22.51 11.86
N PHE A 395 -4.01 -22.74 12.67
CA PHE A 395 -4.26 -22.02 13.89
C PHE A 395 -3.57 -22.67 15.09
N ASP A 396 -3.11 -21.85 16.05
CA ASP A 396 -2.36 -22.34 17.19
C ASP A 396 -3.27 -22.86 18.31
N ALA A 397 -4.41 -22.20 18.56
CA ALA A 397 -5.25 -22.46 19.72
C ALA A 397 -6.75 -22.35 19.48
N SER A 398 -7.21 -22.03 18.29
CA SER A 398 -8.65 -22.06 17.95
C SER A 398 -9.19 -23.48 17.99
N GLY A 399 -10.47 -23.67 18.20
CA GLY A 399 -11.10 -24.99 18.09
C GLY A 399 -11.03 -25.60 16.66
N ILE A 400 -10.41 -24.92 15.72
CA ILE A 400 -10.16 -25.32 14.33
C ILE A 400 -8.64 -25.37 14.15
N ASP A 401 -8.11 -26.56 13.89
CA ASP A 401 -6.67 -26.74 13.71
C ASP A 401 -6.18 -26.16 12.37
N GLU A 402 -6.99 -26.24 11.31
CA GLU A 402 -6.63 -25.86 9.94
C GLU A 402 -7.87 -25.38 9.16
N ASP A 403 -7.72 -24.30 8.39
CA ASP A 403 -8.71 -23.86 7.40
C ASP A 403 -8.10 -23.86 6.00
N ASN A 404 -8.69 -24.65 5.12
CA ASN A 404 -8.23 -24.86 3.75
C ASN A 404 -9.24 -24.30 2.76
N ARG A 405 -8.86 -23.29 1.96
CA ARG A 405 -9.79 -22.66 1.04
C ARG A 405 -9.20 -22.30 -0.32
N VAL A 406 -10.08 -22.23 -1.31
CA VAL A 406 -9.78 -21.66 -2.61
C VAL A 406 -10.31 -20.22 -2.65
N ASN A 407 -9.42 -19.29 -2.90
CA ASN A 407 -9.76 -17.89 -3.12
C ASN A 407 -9.63 -17.55 -4.60
N MET A 408 -10.64 -16.91 -5.18
CA MET A 408 -10.59 -16.41 -6.55
C MET A 408 -10.92 -14.92 -6.56
N GLN A 409 -10.30 -14.18 -7.49
CA GLN A 409 -10.55 -12.75 -7.64
C GLN A 409 -10.44 -12.34 -9.10
N LEU A 410 -11.40 -11.53 -9.54
CA LEU A 410 -11.25 -10.69 -10.73
C LEU A 410 -10.99 -9.27 -10.27
N ALA A 411 -9.85 -8.70 -10.63
CA ALA A 411 -9.48 -7.34 -10.25
C ALA A 411 -9.17 -6.47 -11.49
N TYR A 412 -9.58 -5.20 -11.41
CA TYR A 412 -9.41 -4.20 -12.46
C TYR A 412 -8.93 -2.88 -11.85
N GLY A 413 -7.85 -2.31 -12.40
CA GLY A 413 -7.40 -0.95 -12.12
C GLY A 413 -7.72 -0.01 -13.29
N PHE A 414 -8.16 1.19 -13.03
CA PHE A 414 -8.54 2.18 -14.06
C PHE A 414 -7.91 3.57 -13.82
#